data_b5f9a5eb91fccc1b9aa59a4f39faa107
#
_entry.id   b5f9a5eb91fccc1b9aa59a4f39faa107
#
_cell.length_a   1.000
_cell.length_b   1.000
_cell.length_c   1.000
_cell.angle_alpha   90.00
_cell.angle_beta   90.00
_cell.angle_gamma   90.00
#
_symmetry.space_group_name_H-M   'P 1'
#
loop_
_entity.id
_entity.type
_entity.pdbx_description
1 polymer ?
#
loop_
_entity_poly.entity_id
_entity_poly.type
_entity_poly.pdbx_seq_one_letter_code
_entity_poly.pdbx_strand_id
1 'polypeptide(L)'
;MLAELVDGAGDLAGCEDPLEAELAGALFVAMVVAGGDDAVPAFAQAFIPAIEARGNDAALMMLTAVGAAAGGGPEQVAKAAVAAADRLAESGVAVPAWARELEQPLRAGAFTRLYDTGQSMSVLVGSFQRAGREHAVMVMVDHDDCGAADDIFILDAADLPVALKDIRDGARRDGLSIKTETLGAPEFRWYVEQAMAARAVHDAENGDDDGQGAPELFDEQEGPGYPVLAVLVRVRLAALPQPRKPKGAVVSGHGVGGQDAMQVLQQFADMVAGSGGRSGLGFLAAGRAQPAKLPAKRKKAAGPAPVYQLKVSLRGARPPIWRRLLVPADISLARLHATIGAAFGWHGGHMHVFETAYGDFGRADRELGHRADGPVTLEQVAPAVKGKIRYTYDFGDDWVHDIVVEKVLDPDPSTAYPRCAGGKRAAPPDDCGGIWGYEDLVEVLADPAHSEHQDRLEWLGLTDASQFAPDAFDADAVNRRLGALR
;
A
#
# COMPACT_ATOMS: atom_id res chain seq x y z
N MET A 1 -5.05 24.34 1.70
CA MET A 1 -5.62 23.01 1.44
C MET A 1 -6.51 22.97 0.20
N LEU A 2 -7.76 23.51 0.15
CA LEU A 2 -8.59 23.45 -1.08
C LEU A 2 -7.90 24.15 -2.27
N ALA A 3 -7.24 25.28 -2.04
CA ALA A 3 -6.50 25.99 -3.07
C ALA A 3 -5.36 25.13 -3.66
N GLU A 4 -4.57 24.55 -2.83
CA GLU A 4 -3.44 23.67 -3.19
C GLU A 4 -3.91 22.41 -3.93
N LEU A 5 -5.02 21.83 -3.48
CA LEU A 5 -5.62 20.66 -4.14
C LEU A 5 -6.11 20.96 -5.56
N VAL A 6 -6.77 22.12 -5.75
CA VAL A 6 -7.23 22.52 -7.09
C VAL A 6 -6.05 22.98 -7.96
N ASP A 7 -5.06 23.65 -7.39
CA ASP A 7 -3.88 24.09 -8.14
C ASP A 7 -3.04 22.87 -8.58
N GLY A 8 -2.97 21.81 -7.75
CA GLY A 8 -2.37 20.52 -8.11
C GLY A 8 -3.09 19.82 -9.29
N ALA A 9 -4.40 20.07 -9.48
CA ALA A 9 -5.09 19.56 -10.67
C ALA A 9 -4.64 20.19 -11.99
N GLY A 10 -3.86 21.30 -11.94
CA GLY A 10 -3.21 21.88 -13.11
C GLY A 10 -2.25 20.90 -13.80
N ASP A 11 -1.66 19.99 -13.05
CA ASP A 11 -0.77 18.93 -13.58
C ASP A 11 -1.53 17.95 -14.50
N LEU A 12 -2.86 17.81 -14.35
CA LEU A 12 -3.69 17.03 -15.27
C LEU A 12 -3.74 17.59 -16.70
N ALA A 13 -3.28 18.83 -16.91
CA ALA A 13 -3.15 19.40 -18.24
C ALA A 13 -2.18 18.63 -19.14
N GLY A 14 -1.14 18.01 -18.54
CA GLY A 14 -0.16 17.17 -19.22
C GLY A 14 -0.52 15.69 -19.32
N CYS A 15 -1.69 15.30 -18.82
CA CYS A 15 -2.12 13.92 -18.76
C CYS A 15 -2.37 13.37 -20.19
N GLU A 16 -1.67 12.33 -20.57
CA GLU A 16 -1.83 11.68 -21.88
C GLU A 16 -2.82 10.51 -21.82
N ASP A 17 -3.00 9.89 -20.64
CA ASP A 17 -3.90 8.78 -20.42
C ASP A 17 -5.11 9.20 -19.56
N PRO A 18 -6.36 9.09 -20.10
CA PRO A 18 -7.57 9.41 -19.36
C PRO A 18 -7.73 8.59 -18.05
N LEU A 19 -7.10 7.42 -17.95
CA LEU A 19 -7.08 6.60 -16.73
C LEU A 19 -6.39 7.34 -15.57
N GLU A 20 -5.34 8.11 -15.85
CA GLU A 20 -4.66 8.93 -14.83
C GLU A 20 -5.58 10.00 -14.26
N ALA A 21 -6.34 10.69 -15.14
CA ALA A 21 -7.29 11.68 -14.69
C ALA A 21 -8.45 11.05 -13.90
N GLU A 22 -8.94 9.88 -14.34
CA GLU A 22 -9.97 9.12 -13.63
C GLU A 22 -9.51 8.68 -12.25
N LEU A 23 -8.23 8.29 -12.12
CA LEU A 23 -7.62 7.91 -10.84
C LEU A 23 -7.48 9.12 -9.90
N ALA A 24 -7.09 10.29 -10.42
CA ALA A 24 -7.07 11.52 -9.64
C ALA A 24 -8.47 11.85 -9.10
N GLY A 25 -9.51 11.72 -9.94
CA GLY A 25 -10.89 11.85 -9.51
C GLY A 25 -11.31 10.82 -8.45
N ALA A 26 -10.86 9.58 -8.61
CA ALA A 26 -11.14 8.50 -7.66
C ALA A 26 -10.55 8.76 -6.27
N LEU A 27 -9.38 9.39 -6.19
CA LEU A 27 -8.79 9.82 -4.90
C LEU A 27 -9.74 10.78 -4.16
N PHE A 28 -10.30 11.78 -4.85
CA PHE A 28 -11.26 12.70 -4.23
C PHE A 28 -12.54 12.00 -3.81
N VAL A 29 -13.07 11.11 -4.64
CA VAL A 29 -14.27 10.33 -4.31
C VAL A 29 -14.01 9.43 -3.08
N ALA A 30 -12.86 8.78 -3.01
CA ALA A 30 -12.47 7.96 -1.88
C ALA A 30 -12.34 8.78 -0.59
N MET A 31 -11.77 10.00 -0.65
CA MET A 31 -11.73 10.93 0.49
C MET A 31 -13.14 11.28 1.00
N VAL A 32 -14.09 11.51 0.09
CA VAL A 32 -15.47 11.82 0.45
C VAL A 32 -16.14 10.62 1.12
N VAL A 33 -15.92 9.41 0.58
CA VAL A 33 -16.48 8.17 1.15
C VAL A 33 -15.88 7.89 2.53
N ALA A 34 -14.58 8.09 2.71
CA ALA A 34 -13.91 7.93 4.00
C ALA A 34 -14.38 8.94 5.07
N GLY A 35 -14.91 10.08 4.65
CA GLY A 35 -15.49 11.10 5.55
C GLY A 35 -16.89 10.75 6.07
N GLY A 36 -17.48 9.64 5.64
CA GLY A 36 -18.78 9.17 6.09
C GLY A 36 -19.98 9.89 5.42
N ASP A 37 -21.17 9.56 5.90
CA ASP A 37 -22.44 10.00 5.27
C ASP A 37 -22.62 11.52 5.24
N ASP A 38 -22.10 12.25 6.22
CA ASP A 38 -22.18 13.71 6.28
C ASP A 38 -21.22 14.40 5.30
N ALA A 39 -20.16 13.76 4.89
CA ALA A 39 -19.18 14.31 3.96
C ALA A 39 -19.73 14.41 2.52
N VAL A 40 -20.58 13.48 2.11
CA VAL A 40 -21.16 13.44 0.75
C VAL A 40 -21.97 14.70 0.45
N PRO A 41 -22.98 15.11 1.26
CA PRO A 41 -23.71 16.35 1.02
C PRO A 41 -22.81 17.59 1.15
N ALA A 42 -21.91 17.62 2.12
CA ALA A 42 -20.99 18.75 2.30
C ALA A 42 -20.09 18.95 1.08
N PHE A 43 -19.56 17.88 0.52
CA PHE A 43 -18.73 17.91 -0.69
C PHE A 43 -19.53 18.40 -1.91
N ALA A 44 -20.71 17.84 -2.15
CA ALA A 44 -21.55 18.18 -3.29
C ALA A 44 -22.09 19.61 -3.23
N GLN A 45 -22.41 20.13 -2.02
CA GLN A 45 -23.08 21.42 -1.86
C GLN A 45 -22.14 22.59 -1.53
N ALA A 46 -20.94 22.32 -1.01
CA ALA A 46 -19.98 23.34 -0.64
C ALA A 46 -18.68 23.25 -1.43
N PHE A 47 -18.03 22.07 -1.51
CA PHE A 47 -16.73 21.92 -2.16
C PHE A 47 -16.82 22.05 -3.68
N ILE A 48 -17.73 21.34 -4.33
CA ILE A 48 -17.89 21.41 -5.80
C ILE A 48 -18.20 22.85 -6.25
N PRO A 49 -19.14 23.61 -5.66
CA PRO A 49 -19.33 25.02 -5.99
C PRO A 49 -18.11 25.89 -5.72
N ALA A 50 -17.34 25.62 -4.66
CA ALA A 50 -16.12 26.38 -4.36
C ALA A 50 -15.00 26.11 -5.39
N ILE A 51 -14.91 24.90 -5.93
CA ILE A 51 -14.01 24.56 -7.05
C ILE A 51 -14.47 25.29 -8.31
N GLU A 52 -15.75 25.19 -8.66
CA GLU A 52 -16.36 25.86 -9.83
C GLU A 52 -16.14 27.38 -9.83
N ALA A 53 -16.29 28.01 -8.66
CA ALA A 53 -16.11 29.45 -8.50
C ALA A 53 -14.69 29.97 -8.85
N ARG A 54 -13.69 29.08 -8.99
CA ARG A 54 -12.37 29.46 -9.49
C ARG A 54 -12.34 29.81 -10.96
N GLY A 55 -13.23 29.25 -11.76
CA GLY A 55 -13.43 29.63 -13.16
C GLY A 55 -12.23 29.41 -14.07
N ASN A 56 -11.34 28.47 -13.75
CA ASN A 56 -10.09 28.21 -14.48
C ASN A 56 -9.98 26.76 -14.98
N ASP A 57 -8.98 26.49 -15.82
CA ASP A 57 -8.72 25.18 -16.41
C ASP A 57 -8.52 24.08 -15.34
N ALA A 58 -7.80 24.39 -14.25
CA ALA A 58 -7.57 23.44 -13.17
C ALA A 58 -8.87 23.01 -12.47
N ALA A 59 -9.79 23.94 -12.26
CA ALA A 59 -11.13 23.66 -11.71
C ALA A 59 -11.93 22.74 -12.65
N LEU A 60 -11.92 23.04 -13.96
CA LEU A 60 -12.59 22.20 -14.95
C LEU A 60 -12.01 20.79 -14.98
N MET A 61 -10.68 20.66 -14.99
CA MET A 61 -10.00 19.36 -14.99
C MET A 61 -10.36 18.54 -13.76
N MET A 62 -10.31 19.14 -12.58
CA MET A 62 -10.70 18.46 -11.34
C MET A 62 -12.15 18.00 -11.35
N LEU A 63 -13.09 18.87 -11.72
CA LEU A 63 -14.51 18.53 -11.75
C LEU A 63 -14.82 17.43 -12.76
N THR A 64 -14.16 17.45 -13.92
CA THR A 64 -14.30 16.41 -14.94
C THR A 64 -13.77 15.07 -14.42
N ALA A 65 -12.60 15.06 -13.78
CA ALA A 65 -11.99 13.86 -13.20
C ALA A 65 -12.88 13.26 -12.09
N VAL A 66 -13.36 14.11 -11.17
CA VAL A 66 -14.29 13.69 -10.09
C VAL A 66 -15.60 13.17 -10.66
N GLY A 67 -16.16 13.83 -11.67
CA GLY A 67 -17.39 13.41 -12.34
C GLY A 67 -17.28 12.02 -12.98
N ALA A 68 -16.15 11.74 -13.64
CA ALA A 68 -15.87 10.44 -14.25
C ALA A 68 -15.72 9.32 -13.21
N ALA A 69 -14.99 9.56 -12.13
CA ALA A 69 -14.75 8.60 -11.07
C ALA A 69 -15.99 8.36 -10.20
N ALA A 70 -16.80 9.39 -9.95
CA ALA A 70 -17.97 9.29 -9.08
C ALA A 70 -19.11 8.44 -9.68
N GLY A 71 -19.01 7.99 -10.93
CA GLY A 71 -19.90 6.98 -11.52
C GLY A 71 -19.89 5.64 -10.77
N GLY A 72 -18.86 5.37 -9.97
CA GLY A 72 -18.75 4.21 -9.06
C GLY A 72 -18.95 4.56 -7.57
N GLY A 73 -19.34 5.80 -7.26
CA GLY A 73 -19.45 6.32 -5.89
C GLY A 73 -20.79 7.03 -5.62
N PRO A 74 -20.81 8.04 -4.75
CA PRO A 74 -22.02 8.77 -4.40
C PRO A 74 -22.61 9.52 -5.59
N GLU A 75 -23.82 9.16 -6.02
CA GLU A 75 -24.53 9.75 -7.17
C GLU A 75 -24.65 11.28 -7.08
N GLN A 76 -24.83 11.80 -5.86
CA GLN A 76 -24.95 13.23 -5.62
C GLN A 76 -23.67 13.98 -6.00
N VAL A 77 -22.49 13.42 -5.67
CA VAL A 77 -21.18 13.98 -6.02
C VAL A 77 -20.99 13.95 -7.54
N ALA A 78 -21.30 12.81 -8.19
CA ALA A 78 -21.21 12.66 -9.63
C ALA A 78 -22.02 13.71 -10.36
N LYS A 79 -23.29 13.84 -10.02
CA LYS A 79 -24.20 14.83 -10.65
C LYS A 79 -23.72 16.27 -10.45
N ALA A 80 -23.29 16.62 -9.24
CA ALA A 80 -22.82 17.97 -8.95
C ALA A 80 -21.54 18.32 -9.71
N ALA A 81 -20.57 17.37 -9.77
CA ALA A 81 -19.30 17.58 -10.46
C ALA A 81 -19.47 17.71 -11.97
N VAL A 82 -20.26 16.83 -12.60
CA VAL A 82 -20.56 16.90 -14.04
C VAL A 82 -21.24 18.21 -14.37
N ALA A 83 -22.29 18.58 -13.64
CA ALA A 83 -23.02 19.83 -13.92
C ALA A 83 -22.13 21.08 -13.72
N ALA A 84 -21.21 21.09 -12.79
CA ALA A 84 -20.26 22.18 -12.59
C ALA A 84 -19.20 22.23 -13.70
N ALA A 85 -18.70 21.09 -14.15
CA ALA A 85 -17.78 21.00 -15.29
C ALA A 85 -18.43 21.52 -16.58
N ASP A 86 -19.68 21.11 -16.85
CA ASP A 86 -20.43 21.58 -18.02
C ASP A 86 -20.56 23.11 -18.02
N ARG A 87 -20.94 23.72 -16.88
CA ARG A 87 -21.06 25.19 -16.77
C ARG A 87 -19.72 25.92 -17.00
N LEU A 88 -18.60 25.35 -16.51
CA LEU A 88 -17.28 25.91 -16.78
C LEU A 88 -16.92 25.81 -18.26
N ALA A 89 -17.19 24.69 -18.91
CA ALA A 89 -16.96 24.51 -20.34
C ALA A 89 -17.80 25.49 -21.16
N GLU A 90 -19.09 25.67 -20.82
CA GLU A 90 -19.98 26.64 -21.43
C GLU A 90 -19.51 28.10 -21.25
N SER A 91 -18.83 28.40 -20.15
CA SER A 91 -18.24 29.72 -19.89
C SER A 91 -16.98 30.01 -20.72
N GLY A 92 -16.49 29.04 -21.49
CA GLY A 92 -15.33 29.16 -22.37
C GLY A 92 -14.01 28.66 -21.79
N VAL A 93 -14.03 27.98 -20.63
CA VAL A 93 -12.84 27.30 -20.09
C VAL A 93 -12.47 26.13 -21.01
N ALA A 94 -11.16 25.97 -21.29
CA ALA A 94 -10.69 24.99 -22.26
C ALA A 94 -10.86 23.53 -21.73
N VAL A 95 -11.55 22.70 -22.50
CA VAL A 95 -11.75 21.28 -22.18
C VAL A 95 -10.50 20.48 -22.55
N PRO A 96 -9.85 19.77 -21.62
CA PRO A 96 -8.66 18.99 -21.90
C PRO A 96 -8.95 17.82 -22.85
N ALA A 97 -7.94 17.38 -23.60
CA ALA A 97 -8.11 16.32 -24.61
C ALA A 97 -8.60 15.00 -23.99
N TRP A 98 -8.05 14.61 -22.84
CA TRP A 98 -8.42 13.38 -22.12
C TRP A 98 -9.88 13.37 -21.64
N ALA A 99 -10.49 14.55 -21.38
CA ALA A 99 -11.90 14.64 -20.98
C ALA A 99 -12.84 14.08 -22.06
N ARG A 100 -12.53 14.35 -23.32
CA ARG A 100 -13.31 13.81 -24.47
C ARG A 100 -13.13 12.30 -24.61
N GLU A 101 -11.99 11.76 -24.20
CA GLU A 101 -11.76 10.31 -24.17
C GLU A 101 -12.55 9.66 -23.04
N LEU A 102 -12.70 10.33 -21.89
CA LEU A 102 -13.53 9.85 -20.76
C LEU A 102 -15.02 9.80 -21.08
N GLU A 103 -15.51 10.65 -21.99
CA GLU A 103 -16.91 10.61 -22.47
C GLU A 103 -17.20 9.35 -23.32
N GLN A 104 -16.16 8.70 -23.86
CA GLN A 104 -16.36 7.48 -24.64
C GLN A 104 -16.77 6.31 -23.73
N PRO A 105 -17.65 5.41 -24.23
CA PRO A 105 -18.13 4.30 -23.43
C PRO A 105 -17.00 3.35 -23.09
N LEU A 106 -16.96 2.94 -21.82
CA LEU A 106 -16.09 1.87 -21.35
C LEU A 106 -16.60 0.53 -21.92
N ARG A 107 -15.75 -0.20 -22.62
CA ARG A 107 -16.05 -1.51 -23.22
C ARG A 107 -15.41 -2.63 -22.41
N ALA A 108 -16.21 -3.64 -22.13
CA ALA A 108 -15.75 -4.86 -21.49
C ALA A 108 -15.00 -5.75 -22.46
N GLY A 109 -13.89 -6.33 -22.03
CA GLY A 109 -13.12 -7.34 -22.76
C GLY A 109 -13.31 -8.74 -22.17
N ALA A 110 -12.22 -9.42 -21.87
CA ALA A 110 -12.21 -10.77 -21.33
C ALA A 110 -12.24 -10.78 -19.79
N PHE A 111 -12.86 -11.82 -19.20
CA PHE A 111 -12.92 -12.03 -17.77
C PHE A 111 -12.44 -13.43 -17.41
N THR A 112 -11.59 -13.52 -16.40
CA THR A 112 -10.95 -14.76 -15.98
C THR A 112 -10.89 -14.82 -14.46
N ARG A 113 -11.07 -15.99 -13.90
CA ARG A 113 -10.77 -16.32 -12.51
C ARG A 113 -9.63 -17.32 -12.47
N LEU A 114 -8.57 -17.00 -11.72
CA LEU A 114 -7.55 -17.94 -11.31
C LEU A 114 -7.86 -18.33 -9.86
N TYR A 115 -7.72 -19.61 -9.52
CA TYR A 115 -7.94 -20.08 -8.16
C TYR A 115 -7.12 -21.33 -7.88
N ASP A 116 -6.70 -21.51 -6.65
CA ASP A 116 -6.02 -22.72 -6.21
C ASP A 116 -6.99 -23.91 -6.05
N THR A 117 -6.47 -25.12 -6.01
CA THR A 117 -7.31 -26.31 -5.89
C THR A 117 -7.99 -26.45 -4.53
N GLY A 118 -7.45 -25.82 -3.48
CA GLY A 118 -8.03 -25.73 -2.14
C GLY A 118 -9.15 -24.70 -2.06
N GLN A 119 -9.23 -23.78 -3.03
CA GLN A 119 -10.14 -22.64 -3.05
C GLN A 119 -9.92 -21.67 -1.87
N SER A 120 -8.69 -21.59 -1.36
CA SER A 120 -8.31 -20.63 -0.33
C SER A 120 -8.14 -19.21 -0.91
N MET A 121 -7.78 -19.12 -2.19
CA MET A 121 -7.58 -17.84 -2.87
C MET A 121 -8.16 -17.82 -4.27
N SER A 122 -8.49 -16.63 -4.76
CA SER A 122 -8.70 -16.40 -6.19
C SER A 122 -8.26 -15.01 -6.65
N VAL A 123 -7.87 -14.94 -7.92
CA VAL A 123 -7.57 -13.68 -8.61
C VAL A 123 -8.60 -13.48 -9.71
N LEU A 124 -9.37 -12.42 -9.60
CA LEU A 124 -10.39 -12.03 -10.58
C LEU A 124 -9.79 -11.02 -11.54
N VAL A 125 -9.72 -11.35 -12.81
CA VAL A 125 -9.11 -10.50 -13.85
C VAL A 125 -10.14 -10.10 -14.86
N GLY A 126 -10.25 -8.78 -15.12
CA GLY A 126 -11.13 -8.23 -16.15
C GLY A 126 -10.40 -7.22 -16.99
N SER A 127 -10.48 -7.32 -18.33
CA SER A 127 -9.97 -6.29 -19.24
C SER A 127 -11.06 -5.33 -19.66
N PHE A 128 -10.66 -4.06 -19.82
CA PHE A 128 -11.54 -2.95 -20.20
C PHE A 128 -10.84 -2.05 -21.20
N GLN A 129 -11.63 -1.44 -22.11
CA GLN A 129 -11.13 -0.54 -23.14
C GLN A 129 -11.94 0.75 -23.17
N ARG A 130 -11.25 1.90 -23.26
CA ARG A 130 -11.85 3.21 -23.52
C ARG A 130 -10.97 4.00 -24.49
N ALA A 131 -11.56 4.65 -25.48
CA ALA A 131 -10.85 5.48 -26.46
C ALA A 131 -9.68 4.75 -27.18
N GLY A 132 -9.78 3.43 -27.36
CA GLY A 132 -8.71 2.62 -27.95
C GLY A 132 -7.59 2.20 -26.99
N ARG A 133 -7.62 2.65 -25.74
CA ARG A 133 -6.67 2.24 -24.68
C ARG A 133 -7.25 1.09 -23.88
N GLU A 134 -6.45 0.09 -23.62
CA GLU A 134 -6.86 -1.11 -22.91
C GLU A 134 -6.10 -1.25 -21.60
N HIS A 135 -6.81 -1.60 -20.53
CA HIS A 135 -6.24 -1.88 -19.22
C HIS A 135 -6.93 -3.09 -18.57
N ALA A 136 -6.25 -3.70 -17.62
CA ALA A 136 -6.78 -4.80 -16.82
C ALA A 136 -6.96 -4.40 -15.37
N VAL A 137 -8.02 -4.91 -14.76
CA VAL A 137 -8.27 -4.88 -13.33
C VAL A 137 -8.03 -6.28 -12.80
N MET A 138 -7.27 -6.38 -11.71
CA MET A 138 -7.08 -7.62 -10.95
C MET A 138 -7.54 -7.38 -9.52
N VAL A 139 -8.41 -8.25 -9.02
CA VAL A 139 -8.89 -8.24 -7.63
C VAL A 139 -8.47 -9.55 -6.98
N MET A 140 -7.69 -9.44 -5.94
CA MET A 140 -7.26 -10.57 -5.13
C MET A 140 -8.29 -10.83 -4.05
N VAL A 141 -8.66 -12.10 -3.87
CA VAL A 141 -9.71 -12.51 -2.94
C VAL A 141 -9.17 -13.61 -2.04
N ASP A 142 -9.17 -13.33 -0.74
CA ASP A 142 -8.87 -14.31 0.29
C ASP A 142 -10.17 -14.99 0.72
N HIS A 143 -10.28 -16.30 0.47
CA HIS A 143 -11.45 -17.09 0.85
C HIS A 143 -11.34 -17.64 2.27
N ASP A 144 -10.16 -17.64 2.84
CA ASP A 144 -9.94 -18.04 4.25
C ASP A 144 -10.31 -16.87 5.17
N ASP A 145 -10.16 -15.61 4.69
CA ASP A 145 -10.69 -14.42 5.37
C ASP A 145 -12.04 -13.97 4.77
N CYS A 146 -13.09 -14.76 5.03
CA CYS A 146 -14.48 -14.44 4.67
C CYS A 146 -14.75 -14.19 3.16
N GLY A 147 -13.79 -14.39 2.26
CA GLY A 147 -13.89 -14.07 0.84
C GLY A 147 -13.80 -12.57 0.56
N ALA A 148 -13.10 -11.84 1.40
CA ALA A 148 -12.85 -10.41 1.24
C ALA A 148 -11.90 -10.13 0.08
N ALA A 149 -12.07 -8.98 -0.57
CA ALA A 149 -11.07 -8.44 -1.48
C ALA A 149 -9.85 -7.97 -0.68
N ASP A 150 -8.74 -8.67 -0.82
CA ASP A 150 -7.49 -8.35 -0.15
C ASP A 150 -6.84 -7.12 -0.80
N ASP A 151 -6.59 -7.18 -2.12
CA ASP A 151 -5.99 -6.09 -2.86
C ASP A 151 -6.55 -5.94 -4.28
N ILE A 152 -6.30 -4.77 -4.87
CA ILE A 152 -6.73 -4.39 -6.22
C ILE A 152 -5.54 -3.84 -7.01
N PHE A 153 -5.36 -4.31 -8.25
CA PHE A 153 -4.35 -3.78 -9.18
C PHE A 153 -5.01 -3.34 -10.48
N ILE A 154 -4.46 -2.27 -11.05
CA ILE A 154 -4.79 -1.83 -12.41
C ILE A 154 -3.49 -1.85 -13.22
N LEU A 155 -3.51 -2.58 -14.33
CA LEU A 155 -2.36 -2.84 -15.18
C LEU A 155 -2.64 -2.41 -16.61
N ASP A 156 -1.60 -2.02 -17.34
CA ASP A 156 -1.69 -1.98 -18.79
C ASP A 156 -2.02 -3.38 -19.34
N ALA A 157 -2.85 -3.44 -20.38
CA ALA A 157 -3.19 -4.72 -21.00
C ALA A 157 -1.97 -5.47 -21.55
N ALA A 158 -0.91 -4.74 -21.91
CA ALA A 158 0.35 -5.31 -22.37
C ALA A 158 1.11 -6.07 -21.27
N ASP A 159 0.96 -5.67 -20.00
CA ASP A 159 1.65 -6.27 -18.86
C ASP A 159 0.88 -7.46 -18.27
N LEU A 160 -0.42 -7.58 -18.55
CA LEU A 160 -1.26 -8.64 -18.02
C LEU A 160 -0.74 -10.07 -18.31
N PRO A 161 -0.23 -10.43 -19.52
CA PRO A 161 0.30 -11.78 -19.76
C PRO A 161 1.51 -12.13 -18.88
N VAL A 162 2.36 -11.15 -18.59
CA VAL A 162 3.52 -11.31 -17.72
C VAL A 162 3.04 -11.53 -16.29
N ALA A 163 2.17 -10.67 -15.78
CA ALA A 163 1.57 -10.78 -14.46
C ALA A 163 0.91 -12.15 -14.22
N LEU A 164 0.09 -12.63 -15.17
CA LEU A 164 -0.56 -13.93 -15.07
C LEU A 164 0.41 -15.11 -15.14
N LYS A 165 1.53 -14.96 -15.87
CA LYS A 165 2.59 -15.98 -15.89
C LYS A 165 3.29 -16.05 -14.54
N ASP A 166 3.62 -14.91 -13.98
CA ASP A 166 4.36 -14.80 -12.72
C ASP A 166 3.55 -15.34 -11.53
N ILE A 167 2.24 -15.08 -11.47
CA ILE A 167 1.31 -15.74 -10.52
C ILE A 167 1.38 -17.26 -10.63
N ARG A 168 1.31 -17.81 -11.85
CA ARG A 168 1.34 -19.26 -12.05
C ARG A 168 2.70 -19.87 -11.73
N ASP A 169 3.78 -19.16 -12.04
CA ASP A 169 5.14 -19.63 -11.79
C ASP A 169 5.48 -19.53 -10.28
N GLY A 170 4.98 -18.50 -9.57
CA GLY A 170 5.01 -18.39 -8.12
C GLY A 170 4.30 -19.59 -7.48
N ALA A 171 3.03 -19.74 -7.77
CA ALA A 171 2.21 -20.85 -7.23
C ALA A 171 2.86 -22.23 -7.44
N ARG A 172 3.48 -22.47 -8.61
CA ARG A 172 4.18 -23.75 -8.87
C ARG A 172 5.41 -23.93 -7.99
N ARG A 173 6.16 -22.87 -7.70
CA ARG A 173 7.32 -22.96 -6.82
C ARG A 173 6.91 -23.37 -5.40
N ASP A 174 5.75 -22.88 -4.96
CA ASP A 174 5.20 -23.15 -3.63
C ASP A 174 4.29 -24.41 -3.61
N GLY A 175 4.33 -25.22 -4.68
CA GLY A 175 3.62 -26.49 -4.76
C GLY A 175 2.12 -26.37 -5.00
N LEU A 176 1.61 -25.17 -5.25
CA LEU A 176 0.19 -24.91 -5.49
C LEU A 176 -0.19 -25.16 -6.95
N SER A 177 -1.38 -25.69 -7.17
CA SER A 177 -1.97 -25.92 -8.49
C SER A 177 -3.06 -24.89 -8.78
N ILE A 178 -2.77 -23.93 -9.66
CA ILE A 178 -3.71 -22.90 -10.08
C ILE A 178 -4.55 -23.38 -11.26
N LYS A 179 -5.86 -23.30 -11.10
CA LYS A 179 -6.86 -23.47 -12.17
C LYS A 179 -7.25 -22.13 -12.75
N THR A 180 -7.65 -22.14 -14.01
CA THR A 180 -8.12 -20.94 -14.73
C THR A 180 -9.54 -21.20 -15.26
N GLU A 181 -10.44 -20.28 -15.00
CA GLU A 181 -11.82 -20.33 -15.45
C GLU A 181 -12.15 -19.04 -16.23
N THR A 182 -12.78 -19.15 -17.39
CA THR A 182 -13.30 -18.01 -18.11
C THR A 182 -14.68 -17.65 -17.57
N LEU A 183 -14.89 -16.38 -17.24
CA LEU A 183 -16.16 -15.88 -16.70
C LEU A 183 -16.93 -15.06 -17.75
N GLY A 184 -18.25 -15.06 -17.64
CA GLY A 184 -19.08 -14.04 -18.27
C GLY A 184 -19.01 -12.73 -17.47
N ALA A 185 -19.28 -11.59 -18.15
CA ALA A 185 -19.28 -10.28 -17.49
C ALA A 185 -20.22 -10.20 -16.26
N PRO A 186 -21.46 -10.76 -16.29
CA PRO A 186 -22.32 -10.78 -15.10
C PRO A 186 -21.77 -11.61 -13.94
N GLU A 187 -21.00 -12.66 -14.24
CA GLU A 187 -20.41 -13.56 -13.24
C GLU A 187 -19.18 -12.92 -12.61
N PHE A 188 -18.31 -12.31 -13.43
CA PHE A 188 -17.17 -11.51 -12.95
C PHE A 188 -17.66 -10.38 -12.03
N ARG A 189 -18.65 -9.60 -12.46
CA ARG A 189 -19.24 -8.54 -11.65
C ARG A 189 -19.74 -9.08 -10.32
N TRP A 190 -20.41 -10.23 -10.30
CA TRP A 190 -20.91 -10.83 -9.08
C TRP A 190 -19.77 -11.17 -8.10
N TYR A 191 -18.71 -11.84 -8.58
CA TYR A 191 -17.59 -12.21 -7.71
C TYR A 191 -16.91 -10.97 -7.11
N VAL A 192 -16.63 -9.95 -7.92
CA VAL A 192 -15.96 -8.75 -7.45
C VAL A 192 -16.84 -7.97 -6.46
N GLU A 193 -18.15 -7.81 -6.74
CA GLU A 193 -19.07 -7.15 -5.80
C GLU A 193 -19.17 -7.89 -4.46
N GLN A 194 -19.17 -9.23 -4.46
CA GLN A 194 -19.16 -10.00 -3.21
C GLN A 194 -17.87 -9.80 -2.41
N ALA A 195 -16.73 -9.88 -3.07
CA ALA A 195 -15.43 -9.70 -2.41
C ALA A 195 -15.27 -8.29 -1.82
N MET A 196 -15.67 -7.25 -2.56
CA MET A 196 -15.63 -5.87 -2.08
C MET A 196 -16.65 -5.62 -0.93
N ALA A 197 -17.79 -6.29 -0.95
CA ALA A 197 -18.77 -6.20 0.15
C ALA A 197 -18.26 -6.89 1.41
N ALA A 198 -17.62 -8.05 1.29
CA ALA A 198 -16.99 -8.74 2.41
C ALA A 198 -15.88 -7.89 3.04
N ARG A 199 -15.04 -7.24 2.22
CA ARG A 199 -14.00 -6.31 2.71
C ARG A 199 -14.61 -5.13 3.46
N ALA A 200 -15.70 -4.54 2.98
CA ALA A 200 -16.35 -3.43 3.65
C ALA A 200 -16.92 -3.82 5.02
N VAL A 201 -17.43 -5.05 5.17
CA VAL A 201 -17.85 -5.58 6.48
C VAL A 201 -16.66 -5.75 7.40
N HIS A 202 -15.59 -6.36 6.92
CA HIS A 202 -14.34 -6.56 7.67
C HIS A 202 -13.76 -5.21 8.16
N ASP A 203 -13.67 -4.21 7.27
CA ASP A 203 -13.16 -2.89 7.63
C ASP A 203 -14.06 -2.19 8.66
N ALA A 204 -15.38 -2.38 8.60
CA ALA A 204 -16.31 -1.82 9.57
C ALA A 204 -16.20 -2.50 10.95
N GLU A 205 -16.03 -3.82 10.99
CA GLU A 205 -15.87 -4.58 12.25
C GLU A 205 -14.53 -4.27 12.94
N ASN A 206 -13.47 -4.01 12.17
CA ASN A 206 -12.14 -3.71 12.71
C ASN A 206 -11.90 -2.21 12.95
N GLY A 207 -12.74 -1.32 12.41
CA GLY A 207 -12.56 0.13 12.46
C GLY A 207 -12.93 0.79 13.79
N ASP A 208 -13.74 0.15 14.64
CA ASP A 208 -14.27 0.76 15.86
C ASP A 208 -13.37 0.61 17.10
N ASP A 209 -12.37 -0.28 17.10
CA ASP A 209 -11.66 -0.64 18.34
C ASP A 209 -10.31 0.06 18.55
N ASP A 210 -9.67 0.65 17.53
CA ASP A 210 -8.28 1.09 17.65
C ASP A 210 -7.97 2.57 17.39
N GLY A 211 -8.94 3.43 17.04
CA GLY A 211 -8.66 4.84 16.77
C GLY A 211 -7.60 5.03 15.66
N GLN A 212 -7.45 4.05 14.77
CA GLN A 212 -6.53 4.14 13.64
C GLN A 212 -7.12 5.10 12.60
N GLY A 213 -6.27 6.03 12.18
CA GLY A 213 -6.59 7.12 11.27
C GLY A 213 -7.27 6.65 10.00
N ALA A 214 -7.88 7.60 9.29
CA ALA A 214 -8.52 7.38 7.99
C ALA A 214 -7.70 6.43 7.10
N PRO A 215 -8.35 5.51 6.36
CA PRO A 215 -7.65 4.56 5.50
C PRO A 215 -6.65 5.29 4.61
N GLU A 216 -5.46 4.72 4.43
CA GLU A 216 -4.40 5.33 3.63
C GLU A 216 -4.86 5.35 2.17
N LEU A 217 -5.25 6.54 1.70
CA LEU A 217 -5.82 6.71 0.36
C LEU A 217 -4.75 6.69 -0.72
N PHE A 218 -3.54 7.10 -0.37
CA PHE A 218 -2.41 7.20 -1.28
C PHE A 218 -1.10 7.10 -0.52
N ASP A 219 -0.25 6.18 -0.92
CA ASP A 219 1.14 6.08 -0.48
C ASP A 219 2.04 6.62 -1.59
N GLU A 220 3.00 7.49 -1.25
CA GLU A 220 3.91 8.09 -2.23
C GLU A 220 4.81 7.06 -2.93
N GLN A 221 4.95 5.87 -2.38
CA GLN A 221 5.81 4.80 -2.89
C GLN A 221 5.02 3.66 -3.54
N GLU A 222 3.87 3.29 -2.97
CA GLU A 222 2.99 2.22 -3.49
C GLU A 222 1.91 2.74 -4.45
N GLY A 223 1.64 4.05 -4.41
CA GLY A 223 0.59 4.65 -5.22
C GLY A 223 -0.79 4.66 -4.55
N PRO A 224 -1.88 4.56 -5.33
CA PRO A 224 -3.22 4.66 -4.80
C PRO A 224 -3.59 3.42 -3.97
N GLY A 225 -4.04 3.66 -2.74
CA GLY A 225 -4.49 2.62 -1.83
C GLY A 225 -5.81 1.96 -2.27
N TYR A 226 -6.14 0.84 -1.61
CA TYR A 226 -7.36 0.06 -1.87
C TYR A 226 -8.63 0.92 -2.02
N PRO A 227 -8.94 1.93 -1.15
CA PRO A 227 -10.17 2.72 -1.29
C PRO A 227 -10.27 3.47 -2.61
N VAL A 228 -9.16 3.95 -3.14
CA VAL A 228 -9.10 4.68 -4.43
C VAL A 228 -9.32 3.72 -5.59
N LEU A 229 -8.61 2.59 -5.58
CA LEU A 229 -8.75 1.56 -6.61
C LEU A 229 -10.14 0.92 -6.60
N ALA A 230 -10.74 0.76 -5.43
CA ALA A 230 -12.11 0.29 -5.28
C ALA A 230 -13.15 1.22 -5.97
N VAL A 231 -12.94 2.54 -5.93
CA VAL A 231 -13.79 3.50 -6.68
C VAL A 231 -13.67 3.23 -8.18
N LEU A 232 -12.47 3.09 -8.70
CA LEU A 232 -12.26 2.81 -10.13
C LEU A 232 -12.86 1.48 -10.57
N VAL A 233 -12.74 0.43 -9.73
CA VAL A 233 -13.36 -0.87 -10.01
C VAL A 233 -14.86 -0.73 -10.07
N ARG A 234 -15.52 -0.02 -9.16
CA ARG A 234 -16.97 0.22 -9.19
C ARG A 234 -17.43 0.89 -10.50
N VAL A 235 -16.64 1.84 -11.03
CA VAL A 235 -16.93 2.45 -12.35
C VAL A 235 -16.93 1.38 -13.45
N ARG A 236 -15.96 0.45 -13.42
CA ARG A 236 -15.87 -0.66 -14.40
C ARG A 236 -17.06 -1.63 -14.25
N LEU A 237 -17.39 -1.98 -13.00
CA LEU A 237 -18.53 -2.86 -12.72
C LEU A 237 -19.88 -2.23 -13.14
N ALA A 238 -20.03 -0.92 -12.97
CA ALA A 238 -21.24 -0.20 -13.42
C ALA A 238 -21.46 -0.28 -14.94
N ALA A 239 -20.38 -0.40 -15.72
CA ALA A 239 -20.46 -0.59 -17.18
C ALA A 239 -20.82 -2.04 -17.60
N LEU A 240 -20.81 -3.00 -16.67
CA LEU A 240 -21.16 -4.39 -16.93
C LEU A 240 -22.66 -4.66 -16.72
N PRO A 241 -23.19 -5.72 -17.36
CA PRO A 241 -24.55 -6.17 -17.09
C PRO A 241 -24.78 -6.48 -15.60
N GLN A 242 -26.06 -6.56 -15.20
CA GLN A 242 -26.44 -6.89 -13.82
C GLN A 242 -25.73 -8.18 -13.34
N PRO A 243 -25.29 -8.24 -12.08
CA PRO A 243 -24.55 -9.37 -11.56
C PRO A 243 -25.39 -10.66 -11.54
N ARG A 244 -24.74 -11.76 -11.85
CA ARG A 244 -25.39 -13.08 -11.83
C ARG A 244 -24.50 -14.07 -11.07
N LYS A 245 -25.05 -14.68 -10.02
CA LYS A 245 -24.35 -15.71 -9.26
C LYS A 245 -24.00 -16.91 -10.17
N PRO A 246 -22.72 -17.33 -10.27
CA PRO A 246 -22.34 -18.51 -11.01
C PRO A 246 -22.90 -19.78 -10.36
N LYS A 247 -23.17 -20.82 -11.20
CA LYS A 247 -23.59 -22.13 -10.68
C LYS A 247 -22.42 -22.79 -9.93
N GLY A 248 -22.67 -23.12 -8.66
CA GLY A 248 -21.66 -23.77 -7.82
C GLY A 248 -20.62 -22.81 -7.23
N ALA A 249 -20.83 -21.49 -7.29
CA ALA A 249 -19.96 -20.53 -6.64
C ALA A 249 -19.95 -20.77 -5.12
N VAL A 250 -18.77 -21.01 -4.58
CA VAL A 250 -18.51 -21.06 -3.13
C VAL A 250 -18.27 -19.61 -2.67
N VAL A 251 -19.03 -19.17 -1.68
CA VAL A 251 -18.98 -17.83 -1.10
C VAL A 251 -18.46 -17.94 0.33
N SER A 252 -17.37 -18.42 0.61
CA SER A 252 -16.80 -18.78 1.90
C SER A 252 -16.96 -20.25 2.25
N GLY A 253 -15.87 -20.90 2.46
CA GLY A 253 -15.75 -22.19 3.10
C GLY A 253 -14.45 -22.20 3.85
N HIS A 254 -14.50 -22.52 5.14
CA HIS A 254 -13.32 -22.73 5.95
C HIS A 254 -12.50 -23.85 5.31
N GLY A 255 -11.52 -23.47 4.50
CA GLY A 255 -10.54 -24.38 3.91
C GLY A 255 -9.32 -24.44 4.80
N VAL A 256 -8.98 -25.60 5.28
CA VAL A 256 -7.71 -25.85 5.98
C VAL A 256 -6.61 -25.87 4.92
N GLY A 257 -5.78 -24.81 4.81
CA GLY A 257 -4.62 -24.81 3.92
C GLY A 257 -4.21 -23.50 3.25
N GLY A 258 -4.63 -22.32 3.76
CA GLY A 258 -4.48 -21.03 3.06
C GLY A 258 -3.12 -20.33 3.10
N GLN A 259 -2.20 -20.69 4.00
CA GLN A 259 -0.96 -19.95 4.21
C GLN A 259 -0.06 -19.88 2.98
N ASP A 260 0.11 -20.98 2.25
CA ASP A 260 0.98 -21.02 1.05
C ASP A 260 0.41 -20.20 -0.12
N ALA A 261 -0.92 -20.09 -0.22
CA ALA A 261 -1.58 -19.37 -1.31
C ALA A 261 -1.49 -17.85 -1.13
N MET A 262 -1.63 -17.36 0.10
CA MET A 262 -1.48 -15.93 0.43
C MET A 262 -0.05 -15.45 0.22
N GLN A 263 0.95 -16.26 0.56
CA GLN A 263 2.35 -15.92 0.30
C GLN A 263 2.64 -15.70 -1.19
N VAL A 264 2.06 -16.53 -2.07
CA VAL A 264 2.18 -16.34 -3.53
C VAL A 264 1.53 -15.03 -3.98
N LEU A 265 0.39 -14.68 -3.41
CA LEU A 265 -0.30 -13.43 -3.73
C LEU A 265 0.48 -12.21 -3.24
N GLN A 266 1.01 -12.26 -2.03
CA GLN A 266 1.81 -11.17 -1.48
C GLN A 266 3.09 -10.98 -2.30
N GLN A 267 3.83 -12.06 -2.62
CA GLN A 267 5.00 -11.98 -3.50
C GLN A 267 4.66 -11.38 -4.87
N PHE A 268 3.46 -11.66 -5.37
CA PHE A 268 3.00 -11.07 -6.62
C PHE A 268 2.64 -9.60 -6.44
N ALA A 269 1.95 -9.22 -5.38
CA ALA A 269 1.65 -7.83 -5.03
C ALA A 269 2.93 -6.99 -4.95
N ASP A 270 3.93 -7.49 -4.23
CA ASP A 270 5.23 -6.83 -4.08
C ASP A 270 6.01 -6.76 -5.40
N MET A 271 5.91 -7.80 -6.23
CA MET A 271 6.52 -7.80 -7.55
C MET A 271 5.84 -6.81 -8.50
N VAL A 272 4.51 -6.71 -8.51
CA VAL A 272 3.77 -5.71 -9.31
C VAL A 272 4.06 -4.32 -8.80
N ALA A 273 4.08 -4.11 -7.50
CA ALA A 273 4.48 -2.85 -6.87
C ALA A 273 5.96 -2.52 -7.15
N GLY A 274 6.86 -3.52 -7.10
CA GLY A 274 8.30 -3.38 -7.34
C GLY A 274 8.72 -3.32 -8.80
N SER A 275 7.97 -3.93 -9.74
CA SER A 275 8.32 -3.98 -11.17
C SER A 275 8.16 -2.64 -11.88
N GLY A 276 7.70 -1.59 -11.17
CA GLY A 276 7.42 -0.30 -11.78
C GLY A 276 6.59 -0.51 -13.03
N GLY A 277 5.50 -1.28 -12.89
CA GLY A 277 4.55 -1.38 -13.98
C GLY A 277 4.36 0.02 -14.51
N ARG A 278 4.71 0.23 -15.77
CA ARG A 278 4.43 1.45 -16.50
C ARG A 278 2.90 1.50 -16.70
N SER A 279 2.19 1.46 -15.58
CA SER A 279 0.86 2.04 -15.57
C SER A 279 1.12 3.52 -15.79
N GLY A 280 0.48 4.13 -16.74
CA GLY A 280 0.50 5.56 -17.00
C GLY A 280 -0.01 6.42 -15.83
N LEU A 281 0.16 5.94 -14.61
CA LEU A 281 -0.15 6.55 -13.33
C LEU A 281 1.01 7.40 -12.80
N GLY A 282 2.01 7.68 -13.65
CA GLY A 282 3.17 8.53 -13.34
C GLY A 282 2.82 9.93 -12.84
N PHE A 283 1.56 10.31 -12.90
CA PHE A 283 1.07 11.58 -12.38
C PHE A 283 0.74 11.51 -10.87
N LEU A 284 0.16 10.42 -10.37
CA LEU A 284 -0.15 10.25 -8.94
C LEU A 284 0.97 9.54 -8.17
N ALA A 285 1.69 8.64 -8.80
CA ALA A 285 3.07 8.44 -8.46
C ALA A 285 3.79 9.70 -8.96
N ALA A 286 3.77 10.78 -8.20
CA ALA A 286 4.61 11.93 -8.45
C ALA A 286 6.03 11.42 -8.65
N GLY A 287 6.32 11.12 -9.95
CA GLY A 287 7.60 10.65 -10.42
C GLY A 287 8.25 9.57 -9.54
N ARG A 288 8.37 8.36 -10.09
CA ARG A 288 9.76 7.94 -10.29
C ARG A 288 10.34 8.84 -11.40
N ALA A 289 10.34 10.16 -11.15
CA ALA A 289 11.37 11.04 -11.63
C ALA A 289 12.66 10.29 -11.38
N GLN A 290 13.58 10.29 -12.31
CA GLN A 290 14.95 9.82 -12.05
C GLN A 290 15.27 10.22 -10.61
N PRO A 291 15.68 9.26 -9.73
CA PRO A 291 15.72 9.50 -8.29
C PRO A 291 16.37 10.84 -8.05
N ALA A 292 15.74 11.68 -7.28
CA ALA A 292 16.17 13.06 -7.07
C ALA A 292 17.65 13.03 -6.74
N LYS A 293 18.42 13.97 -7.24
CA LYS A 293 19.86 14.00 -7.00
C LYS A 293 20.08 14.03 -5.49
N LEU A 294 20.74 12.98 -4.98
CA LEU A 294 21.04 12.88 -3.56
C LEU A 294 21.68 14.17 -3.04
N PRO A 295 21.15 14.80 -1.99
CA PRO A 295 21.72 16.01 -1.41
C PRO A 295 23.20 15.82 -1.03
N ALA A 296 23.98 16.88 -1.11
CA ALA A 296 25.37 16.84 -0.68
C ALA A 296 25.46 16.57 0.83
N LYS A 297 26.42 15.75 1.24
CA LYS A 297 26.70 15.54 2.66
C LYS A 297 26.99 16.85 3.38
N ARG A 298 26.52 16.95 4.62
CA ARG A 298 26.85 18.06 5.50
C ARG A 298 28.36 18.18 5.66
N LYS A 299 28.88 19.40 5.56
CA LYS A 299 30.31 19.66 5.83
C LYS A 299 30.59 19.51 7.34
N LYS A 300 31.61 18.77 7.70
CA LYS A 300 32.00 18.51 9.11
C LYS A 300 32.37 19.75 9.94
N ALA A 301 32.45 20.93 9.38
CA ALA A 301 32.97 22.14 10.01
C ALA A 301 32.07 22.80 11.10
N ALA A 302 30.88 22.27 11.37
CA ALA A 302 29.88 22.96 12.18
C ALA A 302 29.52 22.26 13.53
N GLY A 303 30.39 21.43 14.08
CA GLY A 303 30.10 20.73 15.33
C GLY A 303 29.36 19.40 15.14
N PRO A 304 28.85 18.75 16.22
CA PRO A 304 28.17 17.48 16.15
C PRO A 304 26.89 17.57 15.31
N ALA A 305 26.52 16.46 14.66
CA ALA A 305 25.28 16.38 13.90
C ALA A 305 24.06 16.52 14.84
N PRO A 306 22.94 17.07 14.38
CA PRO A 306 21.69 17.02 15.13
C PRO A 306 21.27 15.56 15.34
N VAL A 307 20.41 15.35 16.32
CA VAL A 307 19.86 14.03 16.64
C VAL A 307 18.45 13.94 16.08
N TYR A 308 18.20 12.90 15.29
CA TYR A 308 16.87 12.60 14.78
C TYR A 308 16.16 11.64 15.75
N GLN A 309 14.94 12.02 16.12
CA GLN A 309 14.00 11.11 16.76
C GLN A 309 13.21 10.43 15.66
N LEU A 310 13.43 9.14 15.49
CA LEU A 310 12.76 8.30 14.52
C LEU A 310 11.66 7.49 15.19
N LYS A 311 10.51 7.36 14.56
CA LYS A 311 9.56 6.26 14.83
C LYS A 311 9.78 5.22 13.74
N VAL A 312 10.11 4.00 14.15
CA VAL A 312 10.25 2.81 13.29
C VAL A 312 9.12 1.88 13.64
N SER A 313 8.17 1.72 12.74
CA SER A 313 6.97 0.90 12.95
C SER A 313 7.00 -0.30 12.01
N LEU A 314 6.80 -1.50 12.55
CA LEU A 314 6.65 -2.70 11.75
C LEU A 314 5.27 -2.69 11.08
N ARG A 315 5.26 -2.73 9.76
CA ARG A 315 4.02 -2.69 8.95
C ARG A 315 3.26 -4.00 9.12
N GLY A 316 1.94 -3.94 9.07
CA GLY A 316 1.06 -5.09 9.19
C GLY A 316 0.89 -5.63 10.61
N ALA A 317 1.77 -5.30 11.57
CA ALA A 317 1.69 -5.82 12.93
C ALA A 317 0.46 -5.27 13.68
N ARG A 318 -0.41 -6.18 14.13
CA ARG A 318 -1.60 -5.88 14.94
C ARG A 318 -1.59 -6.67 16.23
N PRO A 319 -1.65 -6.00 17.41
CA PRO A 319 -1.46 -4.55 17.68
C PRO A 319 -0.07 -4.03 17.27
N PRO A 320 0.09 -2.71 17.04
CA PRO A 320 1.31 -2.14 16.45
C PRO A 320 2.60 -2.44 17.23
N ILE A 321 3.64 -2.86 16.52
CA ILE A 321 5.01 -3.05 17.03
C ILE A 321 5.86 -1.90 16.51
N TRP A 322 6.46 -1.11 17.41
CA TRP A 322 7.28 0.03 17.00
C TRP A 322 8.41 0.34 18.00
N ARG A 323 9.41 1.07 17.52
CA ARG A 323 10.52 1.61 18.29
C ARG A 323 10.70 3.10 18.04
N ARG A 324 11.00 3.87 19.07
CA ARG A 324 11.40 5.27 18.94
C ARG A 324 12.88 5.37 19.20
N LEU A 325 13.64 5.72 18.17
CA LEU A 325 15.09 5.73 18.18
C LEU A 325 15.62 7.16 18.11
N LEU A 326 16.65 7.46 18.88
CA LEU A 326 17.44 8.68 18.79
C LEU A 326 18.76 8.33 18.12
N VAL A 327 19.00 8.90 16.95
CA VAL A 327 20.19 8.64 16.13
C VAL A 327 20.83 9.93 15.65
N PRO A 328 22.15 10.03 15.45
CA PRO A 328 22.77 11.16 14.79
C PRO A 328 22.23 11.30 13.35
N ALA A 329 21.93 12.49 12.88
CA ALA A 329 21.39 12.71 11.55
C ALA A 329 22.37 12.29 10.42
N ASP A 330 23.68 12.33 10.70
CA ASP A 330 24.75 11.91 9.81
C ASP A 330 25.08 10.41 9.89
N ILE A 331 24.25 9.62 10.56
CA ILE A 331 24.38 8.16 10.58
C ILE A 331 24.28 7.61 9.17
N SER A 332 25.17 6.69 8.76
CA SER A 332 25.04 6.01 7.48
C SER A 332 23.85 5.05 7.48
N LEU A 333 23.23 4.82 6.32
CA LEU A 333 22.11 3.88 6.22
C LEU A 333 22.51 2.47 6.63
N ALA A 334 23.72 2.01 6.30
CA ALA A 334 24.27 0.73 6.79
C ALA A 334 24.32 0.67 8.34
N ARG A 335 24.66 1.78 8.98
CA ARG A 335 24.66 1.83 10.45
C ARG A 335 23.25 1.95 11.01
N LEU A 336 22.33 2.60 10.28
CA LEU A 336 20.92 2.65 10.63
C LEU A 336 20.29 1.26 10.55
N HIS A 337 20.59 0.47 9.52
CA HIS A 337 20.20 -0.94 9.42
C HIS A 337 20.64 -1.72 10.66
N ALA A 338 21.91 -1.68 11.02
CA ALA A 338 22.40 -2.36 12.24
C ALA A 338 21.69 -1.86 13.51
N THR A 339 21.34 -0.55 13.56
CA THR A 339 20.61 0.05 14.68
C THR A 339 19.18 -0.49 14.77
N ILE A 340 18.49 -0.63 13.64
CA ILE A 340 17.14 -1.18 13.59
C ILE A 340 17.18 -2.67 13.98
N GLY A 341 18.08 -3.46 13.40
CA GLY A 341 18.26 -4.87 13.76
C GLY A 341 18.46 -5.06 15.26
N ALA A 342 19.36 -4.29 15.89
CA ALA A 342 19.58 -4.33 17.34
C ALA A 342 18.34 -3.89 18.13
N ALA A 343 17.56 -2.92 17.62
CA ALA A 343 16.36 -2.42 18.30
C ALA A 343 15.22 -3.44 18.25
N PHE A 344 15.10 -4.22 17.18
CA PHE A 344 14.13 -5.31 17.05
C PHE A 344 14.66 -6.64 17.60
N GLY A 345 15.97 -6.80 17.79
CA GLY A 345 16.59 -8.02 18.31
C GLY A 345 16.96 -9.03 17.24
N TRP A 346 17.00 -8.60 15.99
CA TRP A 346 17.37 -9.40 14.83
C TRP A 346 18.88 -9.46 14.63
N HIS A 347 19.37 -10.56 14.04
CA HIS A 347 20.80 -10.82 13.90
C HIS A 347 21.45 -10.10 12.71
N GLY A 348 20.65 -9.52 11.80
CA GLY A 348 21.13 -8.74 10.67
C GLY A 348 21.82 -9.57 9.59
N GLY A 349 21.51 -10.87 9.50
CA GLY A 349 22.08 -11.80 8.51
C GLY A 349 21.45 -11.73 7.11
N HIS A 350 20.26 -11.18 7.01
CA HIS A 350 19.46 -11.15 5.80
C HIS A 350 19.67 -9.88 4.96
N MET A 351 19.16 -9.90 3.72
CA MET A 351 19.17 -8.75 2.82
C MET A 351 18.27 -7.64 3.35
N HIS A 352 18.59 -6.41 3.00
CA HIS A 352 17.76 -5.25 3.35
C HIS A 352 17.82 -4.17 2.28
N VAL A 353 16.81 -3.30 2.28
CA VAL A 353 16.75 -2.12 1.43
C VAL A 353 16.10 -0.94 2.16
N PHE A 354 16.61 0.26 1.93
CA PHE A 354 15.98 1.54 2.25
C PHE A 354 15.44 2.16 0.98
N GLU A 355 14.15 2.23 0.82
CA GLU A 355 13.45 2.88 -0.29
C GLU A 355 13.22 4.35 0.08
N THR A 356 13.68 5.24 -0.79
CA THR A 356 13.68 6.69 -0.54
C THR A 356 13.36 7.48 -1.80
N ALA A 357 12.96 8.74 -1.66
CA ALA A 357 12.80 9.66 -2.78
C ALA A 357 14.08 9.84 -3.65
N TYR A 358 15.23 9.39 -3.16
CA TYR A 358 16.54 9.50 -3.83
C TYR A 358 17.00 8.16 -4.41
N GLY A 359 16.14 7.12 -4.40
CA GLY A 359 16.38 5.76 -4.85
C GLY A 359 16.63 4.79 -3.70
N ASP A 360 16.93 3.55 -4.06
CA ASP A 360 16.97 2.41 -3.16
C ASP A 360 18.39 2.11 -2.72
N PHE A 361 18.59 1.96 -1.41
CA PHE A 361 19.89 1.78 -0.78
C PHE A 361 19.93 0.54 0.10
N GLY A 362 20.89 -0.32 -0.15
CA GLY A 362 21.12 -1.54 0.61
C GLY A 362 22.51 -2.08 0.32
N ARG A 363 22.66 -3.40 0.32
CA ARG A 363 23.84 -4.02 -0.28
C ARG A 363 23.81 -3.74 -1.78
N ALA A 364 24.90 -3.15 -2.32
CA ALA A 364 24.96 -2.80 -3.74
C ALA A 364 24.66 -4.03 -4.62
N ASP A 365 23.60 -3.93 -5.40
CA ASP A 365 23.16 -4.96 -6.34
C ASP A 365 22.65 -4.29 -7.63
N ARG A 366 23.20 -4.70 -8.78
CA ARG A 366 22.80 -4.12 -10.07
C ARG A 366 21.52 -4.71 -10.64
N GLU A 367 21.21 -5.95 -10.31
CA GLU A 367 20.04 -6.64 -10.80
C GLU A 367 18.79 -6.11 -10.08
N LEU A 368 18.91 -5.85 -8.77
CA LEU A 368 17.88 -5.23 -7.95
C LEU A 368 17.87 -3.68 -8.03
N GLY A 369 18.84 -3.07 -8.71
CA GLY A 369 18.97 -1.62 -8.78
C GLY A 369 19.44 -0.95 -7.49
N HIS A 370 19.83 -1.71 -6.49
CA HIS A 370 20.23 -1.20 -5.17
C HIS A 370 21.61 -0.53 -5.21
N ARG A 371 21.68 0.65 -4.63
CA ARG A 371 22.95 1.39 -4.42
C ARG A 371 23.48 1.14 -3.01
N ALA A 372 24.79 1.24 -2.84
CA ALA A 372 25.43 1.02 -1.54
C ALA A 372 24.89 2.02 -0.48
N ASP A 373 24.44 1.51 0.63
CA ASP A 373 23.91 2.22 1.81
C ASP A 373 25.01 2.84 2.70
N GLY A 374 26.18 2.23 2.73
CA GLY A 374 27.32 2.71 3.54
C GLY A 374 27.75 4.16 3.29
N PRO A 375 27.82 4.63 2.02
CA PRO A 375 28.18 6.01 1.71
C PRO A 375 27.07 7.03 1.96
N VAL A 376 25.81 6.63 2.18
CA VAL A 376 24.65 7.52 2.27
C VAL A 376 24.25 7.73 3.73
N THR A 377 23.90 8.98 4.09
CA THR A 377 23.49 9.32 5.45
C THR A 377 21.99 9.56 5.54
N LEU A 378 21.43 9.35 6.74
CA LEU A 378 20.01 9.56 7.02
C LEU A 378 19.55 10.99 6.66
N GLU A 379 20.33 12.02 7.01
CA GLU A 379 19.99 13.41 6.68
C GLU A 379 19.96 13.72 5.17
N GLN A 380 20.61 12.90 4.35
CA GLN A 380 20.55 13.04 2.89
C GLN A 380 19.23 12.52 2.32
N VAL A 381 18.67 11.47 2.90
CA VAL A 381 17.45 10.82 2.39
C VAL A 381 16.18 11.26 3.12
N ALA A 382 16.30 11.79 4.34
CA ALA A 382 15.19 12.35 5.13
C ALA A 382 15.63 13.66 5.79
N PRO A 383 15.77 14.77 5.05
CA PRO A 383 16.40 15.99 5.54
C PRO A 383 15.57 16.78 6.56
N ALA A 384 14.30 16.46 6.75
CA ALA A 384 13.37 17.25 7.57
C ALA A 384 12.45 16.38 8.45
N VAL A 385 11.79 17.02 9.41
CA VAL A 385 10.68 16.45 10.17
C VAL A 385 9.58 16.00 9.21
N LYS A 386 8.95 14.87 9.48
CA LYS A 386 8.00 14.14 8.61
C LYS A 386 8.65 13.48 7.39
N GLY A 387 9.98 13.52 7.23
CA GLY A 387 10.67 12.69 6.24
C GLY A 387 10.36 11.22 6.50
N LYS A 388 9.93 10.51 5.47
CA LYS A 388 9.58 9.09 5.51
C LYS A 388 10.62 8.28 4.73
N ILE A 389 10.88 7.07 5.19
CA ILE A 389 11.71 6.05 4.52
C ILE A 389 11.01 4.73 4.76
N ARG A 390 10.87 3.91 3.72
CA ARG A 390 10.52 2.51 3.89
C ARG A 390 11.81 1.70 4.06
N TYR A 391 11.78 0.75 4.97
CA TYR A 391 12.90 -0.13 5.21
C TYR A 391 12.40 -1.57 5.27
N THR A 392 12.88 -2.40 4.37
CA THR A 392 12.59 -3.84 4.33
C THR A 392 13.82 -4.60 4.80
N TYR A 393 13.62 -5.54 5.71
CA TYR A 393 14.61 -6.48 6.21
C TYR A 393 14.13 -7.88 5.94
N ASP A 394 15.02 -8.73 5.46
CA ASP A 394 14.75 -10.11 5.06
C ASP A 394 13.69 -10.23 3.96
N PHE A 395 14.15 -10.37 2.71
CA PHE A 395 13.25 -10.48 1.55
C PHE A 395 12.48 -11.81 1.49
N GLY A 396 12.77 -12.76 2.40
CA GLY A 396 11.99 -13.98 2.59
C GLY A 396 10.80 -13.78 3.52
N ASP A 397 11.05 -13.15 4.68
CA ASP A 397 10.03 -12.84 5.70
C ASP A 397 9.35 -11.49 5.47
N ASP A 398 9.91 -10.65 4.60
CA ASP A 398 9.40 -9.33 4.22
C ASP A 398 9.04 -8.41 5.40
N TRP A 399 10.00 -8.22 6.31
CA TRP A 399 9.83 -7.33 7.46
C TRP A 399 9.86 -5.85 7.02
N VAL A 400 8.74 -5.33 6.55
CA VAL A 400 8.60 -3.93 6.13
C VAL A 400 8.41 -3.00 7.32
N HIS A 401 9.15 -1.88 7.32
CA HIS A 401 9.07 -0.87 8.38
C HIS A 401 8.87 0.52 7.79
N ASP A 402 7.94 1.26 8.38
CA ASP A 402 7.82 2.69 8.15
C ASP A 402 8.72 3.45 9.13
N ILE A 403 9.66 4.23 8.58
CA ILE A 403 10.55 5.10 9.37
C ILE A 403 10.13 6.54 9.14
N VAL A 404 9.77 7.23 10.23
CA VAL A 404 9.37 8.64 10.20
C VAL A 404 10.28 9.48 11.09
N VAL A 405 10.78 10.60 10.58
CA VAL A 405 11.49 11.60 11.38
C VAL A 405 10.46 12.41 12.17
N GLU A 406 10.29 12.09 13.45
CA GLU A 406 9.32 12.79 14.32
C GLU A 406 9.85 14.15 14.77
N LYS A 407 11.16 14.24 15.08
CA LYS A 407 11.80 15.45 15.61
C LYS A 407 13.26 15.54 15.19
N VAL A 408 13.74 16.78 15.10
CA VAL A 408 15.18 17.13 15.02
C VAL A 408 15.56 17.80 16.33
N LEU A 409 16.55 17.25 17.03
CA LEU A 409 16.96 17.66 18.37
C LEU A 409 18.42 18.11 18.35
N ASP A 410 18.78 18.97 19.29
CA ASP A 410 20.18 19.27 19.57
C ASP A 410 20.85 18.06 20.23
N PRO A 411 22.11 17.75 19.90
CA PRO A 411 22.82 16.64 20.52
C PRO A 411 23.11 16.94 22.01
N ASP A 412 22.78 15.99 22.87
CA ASP A 412 23.16 16.03 24.29
C ASP A 412 24.53 15.34 24.46
N PRO A 413 25.57 16.07 24.88
CA PRO A 413 26.92 15.50 25.08
C PRO A 413 27.00 14.42 26.14
N SER A 414 26.02 14.37 27.05
CA SER A 414 25.94 13.35 28.09
C SER A 414 25.26 12.06 27.63
N THR A 415 24.61 12.09 26.48
CA THR A 415 23.83 10.96 25.92
C THR A 415 24.60 10.28 24.81
N ALA A 416 24.76 8.97 24.95
CA ALA A 416 25.37 8.16 23.91
C ALA A 416 24.29 7.68 22.89
N TYR A 417 24.53 7.89 21.60
CA TYR A 417 23.68 7.49 20.49
C TYR A 417 24.32 6.34 19.69
N PRO A 418 23.52 5.45 19.03
CA PRO A 418 22.05 5.40 19.01
C PRO A 418 21.45 5.02 20.37
N ARG A 419 20.19 5.43 20.61
CA ARG A 419 19.45 5.17 21.84
C ARG A 419 17.96 4.93 21.55
N CYS A 420 17.36 3.95 22.20
CA CYS A 420 15.91 3.74 22.21
C CYS A 420 15.27 4.60 23.32
N ALA A 421 14.34 5.48 22.91
CA ALA A 421 13.59 6.36 23.81
C ALA A 421 12.20 5.79 24.17
N GLY A 422 11.76 4.71 23.51
CA GLY A 422 10.48 4.05 23.77
C GLY A 422 10.13 3.04 22.70
N GLY A 423 9.04 2.30 22.90
CA GLY A 423 8.56 1.29 21.99
C GLY A 423 7.30 0.63 22.51
N LYS A 424 6.76 -0.29 21.74
CA LYS A 424 5.60 -1.11 22.13
C LYS A 424 5.79 -2.51 21.59
N ARG A 425 5.48 -3.52 22.41
CA ARG A 425 5.52 -4.95 22.13
C ARG A 425 6.92 -5.52 21.82
N ALA A 426 7.05 -6.83 21.96
CA ALA A 426 8.22 -7.55 21.48
C ALA A 426 8.25 -7.53 19.94
N ALA A 427 9.44 -7.58 19.37
CA ALA A 427 9.56 -7.82 17.94
C ALA A 427 9.32 -9.32 17.66
N PRO A 428 8.85 -9.67 16.45
CA PRO A 428 8.81 -11.05 16.01
C PRO A 428 10.18 -11.72 16.09
N PRO A 429 10.25 -13.03 16.34
CA PRO A 429 11.48 -13.79 16.15
C PRO A 429 11.99 -13.68 14.70
N ASP A 430 13.31 -13.77 14.50
CA ASP A 430 13.90 -13.89 13.17
C ASP A 430 13.46 -15.21 12.52
N ASP A 431 13.28 -15.25 11.20
CA ASP A 431 12.90 -16.45 10.42
C ASP A 431 11.56 -17.10 10.83
N CYS A 432 10.57 -16.33 11.31
CA CYS A 432 9.28 -16.91 11.71
C CYS A 432 8.19 -16.89 10.60
N GLY A 433 8.54 -16.49 9.37
CA GLY A 433 7.62 -16.49 8.23
C GLY A 433 6.84 -15.17 8.06
N GLY A 434 7.48 -14.04 8.39
CA GLY A 434 6.91 -12.71 8.23
C GLY A 434 5.77 -12.41 9.22
N ILE A 435 4.95 -11.40 8.90
CA ILE A 435 3.83 -10.97 9.77
C ILE A 435 2.87 -12.12 10.03
N TRP A 436 2.51 -12.85 9.01
CA TRP A 436 1.56 -13.96 9.10
C TRP A 436 2.09 -15.13 9.93
N GLY A 437 3.34 -15.54 9.70
CA GLY A 437 3.98 -16.56 10.52
C GLY A 437 4.13 -16.13 11.98
N TYR A 438 4.29 -14.83 12.22
CA TYR A 438 4.28 -14.30 13.60
C TYR A 438 2.90 -14.34 14.25
N GLU A 439 1.84 -13.99 13.52
CA GLU A 439 0.46 -14.06 14.01
C GLU A 439 0.06 -15.50 14.30
N ASP A 440 0.35 -16.44 13.39
CA ASP A 440 0.19 -17.89 13.61
C ASP A 440 0.95 -18.36 14.86
N LEU A 441 2.22 -17.95 15.00
CA LEU A 441 3.05 -18.29 16.16
C LEU A 441 2.42 -17.81 17.47
N VAL A 442 1.86 -16.61 17.49
CA VAL A 442 1.17 -16.05 18.66
C VAL A 442 -0.09 -16.88 18.98
N GLU A 443 -0.87 -17.25 17.98
CA GLU A 443 -2.09 -18.04 18.14
C GLU A 443 -1.79 -19.45 18.62
N VAL A 444 -0.85 -20.15 17.97
CA VAL A 444 -0.43 -21.50 18.34
C VAL A 444 0.11 -21.57 19.77
N LEU A 445 0.90 -20.60 20.17
CA LEU A 445 1.45 -20.56 21.53
C LEU A 445 0.44 -20.12 22.60
N ALA A 446 -0.65 -19.48 22.22
CA ALA A 446 -1.74 -19.15 23.14
C ALA A 446 -2.64 -20.37 23.47
N ASP A 447 -2.70 -21.39 22.60
CA ASP A 447 -3.50 -22.59 22.81
C ASP A 447 -2.61 -23.83 23.13
N PRO A 448 -2.51 -24.26 24.40
CA PRO A 448 -1.77 -25.46 24.77
C PRO A 448 -2.30 -26.77 24.16
N ALA A 449 -3.51 -26.77 23.61
CA ALA A 449 -4.13 -27.94 22.96
C ALA A 449 -3.84 -27.98 21.46
N HIS A 450 -3.25 -26.94 20.87
CA HIS A 450 -2.92 -26.88 19.46
C HIS A 450 -1.90 -27.96 19.09
N SER A 451 -2.09 -28.61 17.95
CA SER A 451 -1.25 -29.74 17.52
C SER A 451 0.24 -29.38 17.34
N GLU A 452 0.53 -28.12 16.96
CA GLU A 452 1.90 -27.61 16.74
C GLU A 452 2.49 -26.89 17.97
N HIS A 453 1.74 -26.75 19.06
CA HIS A 453 2.17 -25.97 20.22
C HIS A 453 3.56 -26.38 20.74
N GLN A 454 3.80 -27.68 20.87
CA GLN A 454 5.07 -28.20 21.36
C GLN A 454 6.21 -27.98 20.37
N ASP A 455 5.94 -28.12 19.06
CA ASP A 455 6.94 -27.94 18.00
C ASP A 455 7.38 -26.47 17.93
N ARG A 456 6.44 -25.51 18.08
CA ARG A 456 6.75 -24.09 18.10
C ARG A 456 7.56 -23.69 19.35
N LEU A 457 7.25 -24.27 20.51
CA LEU A 457 8.07 -24.07 21.73
C LEU A 457 9.50 -24.58 21.52
N GLU A 458 9.66 -25.78 20.94
CA GLU A 458 10.98 -26.37 20.66
C GLU A 458 11.76 -25.52 19.65
N TRP A 459 11.10 -25.06 18.59
CA TRP A 459 11.71 -24.17 17.60
C TRP A 459 12.23 -22.86 18.21
N LEU A 460 11.47 -22.26 19.13
CA LEU A 460 11.90 -21.06 19.87
C LEU A 460 12.93 -21.35 20.96
N GLY A 461 13.22 -22.62 21.26
CA GLY A 461 14.07 -23.02 22.39
C GLY A 461 13.43 -22.71 23.73
N LEU A 462 12.11 -22.64 23.82
CA LEU A 462 11.36 -22.35 25.03
C LEU A 462 10.87 -23.65 25.67
N THR A 463 10.73 -23.65 26.99
CA THR A 463 10.21 -24.78 27.76
C THR A 463 8.75 -24.62 28.16
N ASP A 464 8.23 -23.41 28.07
CA ASP A 464 6.87 -23.03 28.46
C ASP A 464 6.40 -21.78 27.72
N ALA A 465 5.15 -21.74 27.28
CA ALA A 465 4.59 -20.65 26.50
C ALA A 465 4.58 -19.31 27.25
N SER A 466 4.59 -19.30 28.58
CA SER A 466 4.69 -18.06 29.36
C SER A 466 6.02 -17.31 29.17
N GLN A 467 7.03 -17.98 28.60
CA GLN A 467 8.30 -17.34 28.22
C GLN A 467 8.21 -16.55 26.91
N PHE A 468 7.20 -16.81 26.08
CA PHE A 468 6.88 -16.02 24.91
C PHE A 468 5.95 -14.88 25.33
N ALA A 469 6.46 -13.66 25.30
CA ALA A 469 5.75 -12.47 25.80
C ALA A 469 5.62 -11.42 24.67
N PRO A 470 4.71 -11.61 23.72
CA PRO A 470 4.56 -10.71 22.55
C PRO A 470 4.21 -9.27 22.94
N ASP A 471 3.55 -9.06 24.07
CA ASP A 471 3.18 -7.73 24.54
C ASP A 471 4.29 -6.99 25.31
N ALA A 472 5.39 -7.69 25.65
CA ALA A 472 6.45 -7.11 26.44
C ALA A 472 7.32 -6.14 25.62
N PHE A 473 7.74 -5.05 26.25
CA PHE A 473 8.75 -4.13 25.72
C PHE A 473 9.68 -3.67 26.84
N ASP A 474 10.98 -3.90 26.66
CA ASP A 474 12.03 -3.47 27.59
C ASP A 474 13.02 -2.53 26.89
N ALA A 475 12.88 -1.22 27.13
CA ALA A 475 13.75 -0.20 26.57
C ALA A 475 15.21 -0.35 27.02
N ASP A 476 15.46 -0.86 28.22
CA ASP A 476 16.82 -1.04 28.76
C ASP A 476 17.49 -2.22 28.06
N ALA A 477 16.76 -3.30 27.78
CA ALA A 477 17.28 -4.41 27.00
C ALA A 477 17.64 -3.97 25.57
N VAL A 478 16.78 -3.18 24.92
CA VAL A 478 17.10 -2.59 23.61
C VAL A 478 18.35 -1.71 23.71
N ASN A 479 18.45 -0.86 24.70
CA ASN A 479 19.60 0.04 24.88
C ASN A 479 20.91 -0.71 25.18
N ARG A 480 20.85 -1.87 25.84
CA ARG A 480 22.04 -2.76 26.01
C ARG A 480 22.53 -3.27 24.66
N ARG A 481 21.61 -3.74 23.77
CA ARG A 481 21.96 -4.20 22.40
C ARG A 481 22.52 -3.06 21.55
N LEU A 482 21.91 -1.88 21.60
CA LEU A 482 22.40 -0.69 20.90
C LEU A 482 23.81 -0.26 21.42
N GLY A 483 24.06 -0.46 22.71
CA GLY A 483 25.38 -0.21 23.32
C GLY A 483 26.50 -1.07 22.73
N ALA A 484 26.21 -2.29 22.33
CA ALA A 484 27.16 -3.21 21.70
C ALA A 484 27.57 -2.81 20.26
N LEU A 485 26.82 -1.93 19.63
CA LEU A 485 27.12 -1.40 18.27
C LEU A 485 28.10 -0.20 18.30
N ARG A 486 28.47 0.34 19.46
CA ARG A 486 29.29 1.55 19.62
C ARG A 486 30.82 1.27 19.58
#